data_6af5fbcf16927f36d8ac10734028c858
#
_entry.id   6af5fbcf16927f36d8ac10734028c858
#
_cell.length_a   1.000
_cell.length_b   1.000
_cell.length_c   1.000
_cell.angle_alpha   90.00
_cell.angle_beta   90.00
_cell.angle_gamma   90.00
#
_symmetry.space_group_name_H-M   'P 1'
#
loop_
_entity.id
_entity.type
_entity.pdbx_description
1 polymer ?
#
loop_
_entity_poly.entity_id
_entity_poly.type
_entity_poly.pdbx_seq_one_letter_code
_entity_poly.pdbx_strand_id
1 'polypeptide(L)'
;MNSTLAIAKPRIAVPVIALFLYAIASGYLMSVIPLALPQYGLDHSLASWVASAFYAGLLIGAMMMEPLVNRIGHRFAFIASLLVFIFTIAVLVVFPVAAIWLAARLLAGISVAGIFVTVESWLLHGDEAGRAKRLGLYMGSLYGGAALGQLGVGVIGIEGMLPIATIIGLLMLAVFSLMFGHSDQPESGHSDSLSLKQISKLNQAALIGCIVSGLTLGAIYGLMPLELSNRGIDRENVGSLMALVILGGMAVQPMVPWLSKYLGRTLLMAMFSLLGVGALAMTFLQKDIATLAVNLFLLGMATFALYPIAINLACDKLETRYIVSATQVMLFSYSIGSVLGPVVADLSMGENNGLMSYLFLSLLATCIYMLIMSVKGRREVMMS
;
A
#
# COMPACT_ATOMS: atom_id res chain seq x y z
N MET A 1 -27.25 28.71 -32.58
CA MET A 1 -26.27 27.68 -32.94
C MET A 1 -25.47 27.38 -31.67
N ASN A 2 -25.94 26.43 -30.86
CA ASN A 2 -25.22 26.01 -29.68
C ASN A 2 -24.29 24.84 -30.09
N SER A 3 -23.01 25.17 -30.30
CA SER A 3 -21.98 24.15 -30.42
C SER A 3 -21.71 23.61 -29.01
N THR A 4 -22.34 22.51 -28.62
CA THR A 4 -21.91 21.65 -27.54
C THR A 4 -20.51 21.16 -27.89
N LEU A 5 -19.49 21.82 -27.38
CA LEU A 5 -18.12 21.31 -27.35
C LEU A 5 -18.19 19.96 -26.62
N ALA A 6 -18.14 18.89 -27.39
CA ALA A 6 -17.97 17.55 -26.85
C ALA A 6 -16.63 17.55 -26.08
N ILE A 7 -16.69 17.57 -24.76
CA ILE A 7 -15.52 17.43 -23.89
C ILE A 7 -14.88 16.09 -24.27
N ALA A 8 -13.76 16.15 -24.97
CA ALA A 8 -13.02 14.97 -25.37
C ALA A 8 -12.68 14.17 -24.11
N LYS A 9 -13.04 12.89 -24.08
CA LYS A 9 -12.74 12.00 -22.94
C LYS A 9 -11.23 12.01 -22.72
N PRO A 10 -10.76 12.32 -21.49
CA PRO A 10 -9.32 12.39 -21.21
C PRO A 10 -8.66 11.05 -21.54
N ARG A 11 -7.57 11.09 -22.31
CA ARG A 11 -6.79 9.90 -22.68
C ARG A 11 -5.94 9.49 -21.49
N ILE A 12 -6.43 8.57 -20.66
CA ILE A 12 -5.79 8.08 -19.44
C ILE A 12 -4.97 6.80 -19.64
N ALA A 13 -4.92 6.26 -20.85
CA ALA A 13 -4.25 4.97 -21.11
C ALA A 13 -2.76 5.00 -20.74
N VAL A 14 -2.07 6.09 -21.06
CA VAL A 14 -0.61 6.22 -20.82
C VAL A 14 -0.25 6.15 -19.33
N PRO A 15 -0.83 6.97 -18.42
CA PRO A 15 -0.53 6.87 -17.00
C PRO A 15 -0.97 5.53 -16.40
N VAL A 16 -2.03 4.90 -16.91
CA VAL A 16 -2.48 3.57 -16.46
C VAL A 16 -1.48 2.47 -16.86
N ILE A 17 -0.97 2.50 -18.09
CA ILE A 17 0.06 1.55 -18.56
C ILE A 17 1.36 1.74 -17.77
N ALA A 18 1.80 2.97 -17.57
CA ALA A 18 3.01 3.26 -16.80
C ALA A 18 2.87 2.80 -15.34
N LEU A 19 1.70 3.04 -14.71
CA LEU A 19 1.38 2.55 -13.37
C LEU A 19 1.40 1.02 -13.30
N PHE A 20 0.81 0.34 -14.28
CA PHE A 20 0.76 -1.12 -14.33
C PHE A 20 2.16 -1.73 -14.43
N LEU A 21 3.01 -1.21 -15.32
CA LEU A 21 4.41 -1.63 -15.45
C LEU A 21 5.21 -1.35 -14.17
N TYR A 22 5.03 -0.17 -13.57
CA TYR A 22 5.60 0.14 -12.26
C TYR A 22 5.12 -0.84 -11.19
N ALA A 23 3.82 -1.16 -11.15
CA ALA A 23 3.25 -2.05 -10.14
C ALA A 23 3.81 -3.48 -10.26
N ILE A 24 4.01 -4.01 -11.48
CA ILE A 24 4.68 -5.29 -11.69
C ILE A 24 6.11 -5.24 -11.16
N ALA A 25 6.88 -4.22 -11.54
CA ALA A 25 8.27 -4.05 -11.10
C ALA A 25 8.37 -3.92 -9.57
N SER A 26 7.53 -3.07 -8.97
CA SER A 26 7.50 -2.82 -7.52
C SER A 26 7.01 -4.05 -6.74
N GLY A 27 6.00 -4.76 -7.25
CA GLY A 27 5.52 -6.00 -6.64
C GLY A 27 6.60 -7.10 -6.61
N TYR A 28 7.36 -7.24 -7.68
CA TYR A 28 8.48 -8.18 -7.71
C TYR A 28 9.61 -7.75 -6.76
N LEU A 29 10.00 -6.48 -6.82
CA LEU A 29 11.06 -5.91 -5.98
C LEU A 29 10.76 -6.05 -4.48
N MET A 30 9.50 -5.96 -4.09
CA MET A 30 9.06 -6.07 -2.70
C MET A 30 9.50 -7.38 -2.03
N SER A 31 9.42 -8.50 -2.74
CA SER A 31 9.88 -9.80 -2.22
C SER A 31 11.37 -10.04 -2.50
N VAL A 32 11.91 -9.51 -3.60
CA VAL A 32 13.35 -9.65 -3.91
C VAL A 32 14.21 -9.01 -2.84
N ILE A 33 13.87 -7.81 -2.35
CA ILE A 33 14.71 -7.09 -1.37
C ILE A 33 14.96 -7.90 -0.09
N PRO A 34 13.95 -8.33 0.68
CA PRO A 34 14.21 -9.06 1.92
C PRO A 34 14.83 -10.44 1.69
N LEU A 35 14.51 -11.12 0.59
CA LEU A 35 15.02 -12.45 0.28
C LEU A 35 16.45 -12.43 -0.28
N ALA A 36 16.87 -11.33 -0.90
CA ALA A 36 18.18 -11.22 -1.54
C ALA A 36 19.27 -10.66 -0.62
N LEU A 37 18.97 -10.19 0.59
CA LEU A 37 19.95 -9.64 1.51
C LEU A 37 21.20 -10.50 1.68
N PRO A 38 21.13 -11.83 1.92
CA PRO A 38 22.31 -12.67 2.11
C PRO A 38 23.22 -12.75 0.89
N GLN A 39 22.69 -12.71 -0.34
CA GLN A 39 23.52 -12.75 -1.54
C GLN A 39 24.37 -11.50 -1.73
N TYR A 40 23.98 -10.39 -1.05
CA TYR A 40 24.77 -9.15 -0.98
C TYR A 40 25.62 -9.07 0.29
N GLY A 41 25.71 -10.16 1.09
CA GLY A 41 26.46 -10.19 2.34
C GLY A 41 25.85 -9.36 3.47
N LEU A 42 24.54 -9.08 3.39
CA LEU A 42 23.79 -8.33 4.39
C LEU A 42 22.97 -9.27 5.27
N ASP A 43 22.83 -8.92 6.54
CA ASP A 43 22.07 -9.72 7.50
C ASP A 43 20.56 -9.61 7.27
N HIS A 44 19.81 -10.69 7.50
CA HIS A 44 18.35 -10.73 7.39
C HIS A 44 17.65 -9.73 8.31
N SER A 45 18.22 -9.40 9.47
CA SER A 45 17.67 -8.39 10.40
C SER A 45 17.57 -6.99 9.79
N LEU A 46 18.33 -6.73 8.70
CA LEU A 46 18.22 -5.48 7.97
C LEU A 46 16.88 -5.33 7.23
N ALA A 47 16.14 -6.41 6.98
CA ALA A 47 14.90 -6.38 6.21
C ALA A 47 13.85 -5.44 6.81
N SER A 48 13.67 -5.47 8.14
CA SER A 48 12.75 -4.59 8.86
C SER A 48 13.13 -3.11 8.73
N TRP A 49 14.39 -2.79 8.88
CA TRP A 49 14.91 -1.42 8.76
C TRP A 49 14.82 -0.88 7.34
N VAL A 50 15.11 -1.71 6.34
CA VAL A 50 15.01 -1.38 4.90
C VAL A 50 13.55 -1.11 4.51
N ALA A 51 12.61 -1.88 5.03
CA ALA A 51 11.18 -1.65 4.84
C ALA A 51 10.73 -0.35 5.55
N SER A 52 11.11 -0.14 6.80
CA SER A 52 10.78 1.07 7.56
C SER A 52 11.37 2.33 6.93
N ALA A 53 12.61 2.29 6.42
CA ALA A 53 13.23 3.39 5.70
C ALA A 53 12.42 3.76 4.44
N PHE A 54 11.94 2.76 3.70
CA PHE A 54 11.09 2.99 2.54
C PHE A 54 9.77 3.70 2.92
N TYR A 55 9.09 3.25 3.97
CA TYR A 55 7.85 3.90 4.43
C TYR A 55 8.10 5.29 5.02
N ALA A 56 9.21 5.51 5.70
CA ALA A 56 9.62 6.85 6.12
C ALA A 56 9.82 7.78 4.92
N GLY A 57 10.46 7.29 3.86
CA GLY A 57 10.59 8.00 2.59
C GLY A 57 9.25 8.30 1.94
N LEU A 58 8.32 7.32 1.94
CA LEU A 58 6.97 7.49 1.41
C LEU A 58 6.20 8.59 2.17
N LEU A 59 6.32 8.62 3.49
CA LEU A 59 5.72 9.64 4.34
C LEU A 59 6.27 11.04 4.03
N ILE A 60 7.58 11.19 3.96
CA ILE A 60 8.25 12.45 3.63
C ILE A 60 7.86 12.91 2.21
N GLY A 61 7.89 11.98 1.25
CA GLY A 61 7.56 12.25 -0.13
C GLY A 61 6.09 12.68 -0.31
N ALA A 62 5.15 12.08 0.41
CA ALA A 62 3.74 12.46 0.38
C ALA A 62 3.51 13.94 0.75
N MET A 63 4.33 14.49 1.66
CA MET A 63 4.26 15.90 2.05
C MET A 63 4.92 16.85 1.03
N MET A 64 5.93 16.36 0.30
CA MET A 64 6.78 17.21 -0.55
C MET A 64 6.42 17.18 -2.04
N MET A 65 5.77 16.11 -2.50
CA MET A 65 5.61 15.86 -3.94
C MET A 65 4.50 16.69 -4.58
N GLU A 66 3.43 17.05 -3.87
CA GLU A 66 2.34 17.85 -4.45
C GLU A 66 2.82 19.22 -4.99
N PRO A 67 3.58 20.05 -4.25
CA PRO A 67 4.14 21.29 -4.78
C PRO A 67 5.08 21.07 -5.97
N LEU A 68 5.83 19.96 -5.96
CA LEU A 68 6.75 19.63 -7.06
C LEU A 68 5.98 19.27 -8.33
N VAL A 69 4.96 18.39 -8.22
CA VAL A 69 4.08 18.01 -9.35
C VAL A 69 3.41 19.22 -9.95
N ASN A 70 2.93 20.16 -9.12
CA ASN A 70 2.31 21.40 -9.58
C ASN A 70 3.26 22.33 -10.32
N ARG A 71 4.57 22.28 -10.03
CA ARG A 71 5.59 23.12 -10.71
C ARG A 71 6.08 22.55 -12.03
N ILE A 72 6.33 21.24 -12.09
CA ILE A 72 6.97 20.61 -13.27
C ILE A 72 5.97 19.85 -14.14
N GLY A 73 4.72 19.72 -13.69
CA GLY A 73 3.66 19.00 -14.39
C GLY A 73 3.70 17.48 -14.15
N HIS A 74 2.53 16.84 -14.27
CA HIS A 74 2.30 15.44 -13.93
C HIS A 74 3.23 14.48 -14.69
N ARG A 75 3.40 14.68 -16.00
CA ARG A 75 4.22 13.81 -16.85
C ARG A 75 5.69 13.80 -16.44
N PHE A 76 6.27 14.99 -16.29
CA PHE A 76 7.68 15.11 -15.90
C PHE A 76 7.91 14.65 -14.47
N ALA A 77 6.98 14.92 -13.55
CA ALA A 77 7.05 14.44 -12.18
C ALA A 77 7.04 12.90 -12.12
N PHE A 78 6.18 12.24 -12.92
CA PHE A 78 6.12 10.80 -12.99
C PHE A 78 7.42 10.19 -13.55
N ILE A 79 7.91 10.71 -14.67
CA ILE A 79 9.17 10.27 -15.28
C ILE A 79 10.35 10.46 -14.32
N ALA A 80 10.48 11.62 -13.69
CA ALA A 80 11.54 11.90 -12.72
C ALA A 80 11.50 10.94 -11.54
N SER A 81 10.30 10.68 -10.99
CA SER A 81 10.10 9.73 -9.90
C SER A 81 10.51 8.30 -10.30
N LEU A 82 10.13 7.83 -11.49
CA LEU A 82 10.54 6.52 -12.00
C LEU A 82 12.07 6.44 -12.16
N LEU A 83 12.70 7.48 -12.71
CA LEU A 83 14.16 7.50 -12.91
C LEU A 83 14.91 7.49 -11.56
N VAL A 84 14.44 8.26 -10.56
CA VAL A 84 14.98 8.22 -9.20
C VAL A 84 14.81 6.84 -8.60
N PHE A 85 13.65 6.20 -8.78
CA PHE A 85 13.41 4.84 -8.30
C PHE A 85 14.37 3.82 -8.95
N ILE A 86 14.56 3.88 -10.27
CA ILE A 86 15.55 3.06 -10.98
C ILE A 86 16.97 3.29 -10.44
N PHE A 87 17.35 4.55 -10.22
CA PHE A 87 18.64 4.90 -9.65
C PHE A 87 18.84 4.26 -8.27
N THR A 88 17.82 4.29 -7.39
CA THR A 88 17.92 3.66 -6.07
C THR A 88 18.15 2.15 -6.16
N ILE A 89 17.50 1.46 -7.12
CA ILE A 89 17.69 0.02 -7.35
C ILE A 89 19.12 -0.26 -7.81
N ALA A 90 19.66 0.55 -8.72
CA ALA A 90 21.04 0.41 -9.17
C ALA A 90 22.04 0.61 -8.02
N VAL A 91 21.80 1.58 -7.13
CA VAL A 91 22.61 1.83 -5.93
C VAL A 91 22.65 0.63 -4.99
N LEU A 92 21.51 -0.07 -4.78
CA LEU A 92 21.46 -1.28 -3.95
C LEU A 92 22.40 -2.37 -4.46
N VAL A 93 22.47 -2.54 -5.79
CA VAL A 93 23.30 -3.57 -6.42
C VAL A 93 24.79 -3.21 -6.37
N VAL A 94 25.12 -1.95 -6.65
CA VAL A 94 26.51 -1.49 -6.77
C VAL A 94 27.17 -1.34 -5.40
N PHE A 95 26.41 -0.95 -4.38
CA PHE A 95 26.93 -0.65 -3.05
C PHE A 95 26.23 -1.49 -1.97
N PRO A 96 26.63 -2.75 -1.75
CA PRO A 96 26.01 -3.63 -0.76
C PRO A 96 26.45 -3.28 0.68
N VAL A 97 26.10 -2.09 1.12
CA VAL A 97 26.40 -1.57 2.47
C VAL A 97 25.10 -1.17 3.15
N ALA A 98 24.87 -1.62 4.39
CA ALA A 98 23.63 -1.41 5.12
C ALA A 98 23.18 0.06 5.15
N ALA A 99 24.09 1.00 5.47
CA ALA A 99 23.76 2.42 5.52
C ALA A 99 23.33 2.97 4.15
N ILE A 100 23.96 2.53 3.07
CA ILE A 100 23.60 2.92 1.69
C ILE A 100 22.26 2.33 1.32
N TRP A 101 21.98 1.09 1.69
CA TRP A 101 20.67 0.46 1.47
C TRP A 101 19.56 1.21 2.18
N LEU A 102 19.74 1.61 3.44
CA LEU A 102 18.76 2.41 4.18
C LEU A 102 18.51 3.77 3.49
N ALA A 103 19.57 4.47 3.09
CA ALA A 103 19.43 5.75 2.38
C ALA A 103 18.76 5.59 1.01
N ALA A 104 19.14 4.57 0.24
CA ALA A 104 18.53 4.26 -1.06
C ALA A 104 17.05 3.90 -0.90
N ARG A 105 16.66 3.14 0.12
CA ARG A 105 15.27 2.80 0.39
C ARG A 105 14.44 4.00 0.84
N LEU A 106 15.00 4.89 1.66
CA LEU A 106 14.35 6.17 2.00
C LEU A 106 14.09 7.00 0.74
N LEU A 107 15.09 7.15 -0.12
CA LEU A 107 14.94 7.88 -1.40
C LEU A 107 13.96 7.18 -2.35
N ALA A 108 13.96 5.85 -2.38
CA ALA A 108 12.96 5.05 -3.11
C ALA A 108 11.54 5.35 -2.63
N GLY A 109 11.31 5.42 -1.33
CA GLY A 109 10.02 5.79 -0.75
C GLY A 109 9.56 7.18 -1.18
N ILE A 110 10.45 8.17 -1.15
CA ILE A 110 10.17 9.54 -1.63
C ILE A 110 9.77 9.52 -3.11
N SER A 111 10.50 8.79 -3.94
CA SER A 111 10.20 8.69 -5.37
C SER A 111 8.85 8.01 -5.63
N VAL A 112 8.52 6.96 -4.88
CA VAL A 112 7.24 6.24 -4.99
C VAL A 112 6.07 7.11 -4.56
N ALA A 113 6.25 7.95 -3.54
CA ALA A 113 5.24 8.96 -3.20
C ALA A 113 4.98 9.90 -4.38
N GLY A 114 6.03 10.32 -5.09
CA GLY A 114 5.88 11.11 -6.32
C GLY A 114 5.09 10.39 -7.41
N ILE A 115 5.28 9.08 -7.58
CA ILE A 115 4.49 8.27 -8.51
C ILE A 115 3.02 8.28 -8.10
N PHE A 116 2.70 7.98 -6.84
CA PHE A 116 1.32 7.91 -6.36
C PHE A 116 0.61 9.26 -6.44
N VAL A 117 1.21 10.33 -5.91
CA VAL A 117 0.64 11.68 -5.96
C VAL A 117 0.35 12.09 -7.41
N THR A 118 1.28 11.81 -8.32
CA THR A 118 1.12 12.15 -9.75
C THR A 118 -0.01 11.35 -10.39
N VAL A 119 -0.03 10.04 -10.20
CA VAL A 119 -1.02 9.16 -10.85
C VAL A 119 -2.41 9.39 -10.28
N GLU A 120 -2.54 9.52 -8.96
CA GLU A 120 -3.83 9.80 -8.31
C GLU A 120 -4.42 11.12 -8.78
N SER A 121 -3.64 12.19 -8.76
CA SER A 121 -4.10 13.48 -9.25
C SER A 121 -4.45 13.45 -10.75
N TRP A 122 -3.71 12.69 -11.56
CA TRP A 122 -3.97 12.55 -12.99
C TRP A 122 -5.23 11.75 -13.29
N LEU A 123 -5.42 10.60 -12.64
CA LEU A 123 -6.55 9.70 -12.91
C LEU A 123 -7.85 10.14 -12.25
N LEU A 124 -7.78 10.78 -11.09
CA LEU A 124 -8.98 11.20 -10.35
C LEU A 124 -9.51 12.58 -10.80
N HIS A 125 -8.75 13.31 -11.63
CA HIS A 125 -9.18 14.57 -12.25
C HIS A 125 -10.26 14.32 -13.32
N GLY A 126 -11.20 15.27 -13.47
CA GLY A 126 -12.25 15.24 -14.49
C GLY A 126 -13.66 15.00 -13.93
N ASP A 127 -14.59 14.60 -14.78
CA ASP A 127 -16.00 14.42 -14.46
C ASP A 127 -16.27 13.37 -13.35
N GLU A 128 -17.28 13.62 -12.52
CA GLU A 128 -17.67 12.70 -11.44
C GLU A 128 -18.20 11.36 -11.97
N ALA A 129 -18.91 11.37 -13.10
CA ALA A 129 -19.47 10.18 -13.69
C ALA A 129 -18.43 9.14 -14.12
N GLY A 130 -17.25 9.60 -14.58
CA GLY A 130 -16.13 8.73 -14.96
C GLY A 130 -15.18 8.35 -13.80
N ARG A 131 -15.29 9.02 -12.64
CA ARG A 131 -14.35 8.84 -11.51
C ARG A 131 -14.30 7.41 -11.00
N ALA A 132 -15.44 6.74 -10.84
CA ALA A 132 -15.50 5.36 -10.37
C ALA A 132 -14.76 4.40 -11.31
N LYS A 133 -14.90 4.59 -12.64
CA LYS A 133 -14.18 3.79 -13.64
C LYS A 133 -12.67 4.04 -13.57
N ARG A 134 -12.25 5.30 -13.45
CA ARG A 134 -10.82 5.67 -13.34
C ARG A 134 -10.20 5.11 -12.06
N LEU A 135 -10.92 5.18 -10.93
CA LEU A 135 -10.49 4.56 -9.68
C LEU A 135 -10.38 3.04 -9.80
N GLY A 136 -11.32 2.39 -10.46
CA GLY A 136 -11.26 0.95 -10.74
C GLY A 136 -10.03 0.58 -11.59
N LEU A 137 -9.71 1.37 -12.61
CA LEU A 137 -8.49 1.18 -13.43
C LEU A 137 -7.22 1.42 -12.62
N TYR A 138 -7.19 2.44 -11.76
CA TYR A 138 -6.07 2.72 -10.86
C TYR A 138 -5.81 1.53 -9.92
N MET A 139 -6.84 1.11 -9.16
CA MET A 139 -6.72 0.01 -8.20
C MET A 139 -6.43 -1.33 -8.88
N GLY A 140 -7.08 -1.61 -10.02
CA GLY A 140 -6.85 -2.81 -10.81
C GLY A 140 -5.43 -2.89 -11.34
N SER A 141 -4.90 -1.77 -11.84
CA SER A 141 -3.52 -1.69 -12.33
C SER A 141 -2.50 -1.84 -11.19
N LEU A 142 -2.76 -1.18 -10.05
CA LEU A 142 -1.84 -1.22 -8.92
C LEU A 142 -1.80 -2.60 -8.27
N TYR A 143 -2.94 -3.14 -7.86
CA TYR A 143 -2.99 -4.45 -7.20
C TYR A 143 -2.76 -5.61 -8.16
N GLY A 144 -3.38 -5.58 -9.34
CA GLY A 144 -3.19 -6.62 -10.36
C GLY A 144 -1.75 -6.68 -10.86
N GLY A 145 -1.14 -5.52 -11.12
CA GLY A 145 0.27 -5.43 -11.48
C GLY A 145 1.19 -5.93 -10.37
N ALA A 146 0.97 -5.50 -9.12
CA ALA A 146 1.76 -5.95 -7.99
C ALA A 146 1.64 -7.46 -7.74
N ALA A 147 0.45 -8.03 -7.86
CA ALA A 147 0.24 -9.48 -7.75
C ALA A 147 0.97 -10.25 -8.85
N LEU A 148 0.90 -9.78 -10.10
CA LEU A 148 1.68 -10.36 -11.21
C LEU A 148 3.18 -10.25 -10.97
N GLY A 149 3.65 -9.13 -10.44
CA GLY A 149 5.05 -8.94 -10.08
C GLY A 149 5.56 -9.95 -9.06
N GLN A 150 4.74 -10.31 -8.08
CA GLN A 150 5.08 -11.33 -7.08
C GLN A 150 5.37 -12.69 -7.70
N LEU A 151 4.68 -13.06 -8.79
CA LEU A 151 4.94 -14.31 -9.50
C LEU A 151 6.36 -14.35 -10.11
N GLY A 152 6.99 -13.20 -10.33
CA GLY A 152 8.38 -13.09 -10.77
C GLY A 152 9.36 -13.79 -9.83
N VAL A 153 9.05 -13.88 -8.53
CA VAL A 153 9.88 -14.61 -7.55
C VAL A 153 10.03 -16.09 -7.90
N GLY A 154 8.93 -16.73 -8.32
CA GLY A 154 8.95 -18.13 -8.74
C GLY A 154 9.46 -18.34 -10.17
N VAL A 155 9.09 -17.45 -11.11
CA VAL A 155 9.38 -17.62 -12.55
C VAL A 155 10.80 -17.21 -12.91
N ILE A 156 11.29 -16.09 -12.37
CA ILE A 156 12.59 -15.50 -12.69
C ILE A 156 13.60 -15.79 -11.57
N GLY A 157 13.11 -15.93 -10.34
CA GLY A 157 13.93 -16.13 -9.15
C GLY A 157 14.33 -14.82 -8.48
N ILE A 158 15.32 -14.90 -7.56
CA ILE A 158 15.82 -13.77 -6.80
C ILE A 158 17.35 -13.62 -6.92
N GLU A 159 18.03 -14.58 -7.56
CA GLU A 159 19.48 -14.66 -7.62
C GLU A 159 20.04 -14.04 -8.90
N GLY A 160 21.23 -13.49 -8.78
CA GLY A 160 21.96 -12.91 -9.90
C GLY A 160 21.40 -11.57 -10.38
N MET A 161 21.75 -11.22 -11.61
CA MET A 161 21.39 -9.92 -12.20
C MET A 161 20.03 -9.94 -12.94
N LEU A 162 19.50 -11.10 -13.27
CA LEU A 162 18.27 -11.22 -14.09
C LEU A 162 17.03 -10.59 -13.40
N PRO A 163 16.76 -10.81 -12.10
CA PRO A 163 15.68 -10.17 -11.40
C PRO A 163 15.77 -8.64 -11.48
N ILE A 164 16.94 -8.10 -11.18
CA ILE A 164 17.19 -6.65 -11.19
C ILE A 164 17.04 -6.07 -12.60
N ALA A 165 17.61 -6.74 -13.62
CA ALA A 165 17.48 -6.32 -15.01
C ALA A 165 16.02 -6.31 -15.48
N THR A 166 15.23 -7.31 -15.07
CA THR A 166 13.79 -7.38 -15.36
C THR A 166 13.03 -6.21 -14.71
N ILE A 167 13.29 -5.95 -13.44
CA ILE A 167 12.65 -4.85 -12.71
C ILE A 167 12.98 -3.50 -13.36
N ILE A 168 14.27 -3.24 -13.62
CA ILE A 168 14.71 -2.00 -14.28
C ILE A 168 14.12 -1.91 -15.69
N GLY A 169 14.09 -3.02 -16.45
CA GLY A 169 13.50 -3.07 -17.79
C GLY A 169 12.02 -2.67 -17.79
N LEU A 170 11.23 -3.18 -16.85
CA LEU A 170 9.82 -2.82 -16.70
C LEU A 170 9.65 -1.33 -16.35
N LEU A 171 10.48 -0.80 -15.45
CA LEU A 171 10.45 0.62 -15.10
C LEU A 171 10.88 1.51 -16.27
N MET A 172 11.86 1.10 -17.05
CA MET A 172 12.26 1.81 -18.27
C MET A 172 11.14 1.79 -19.33
N LEU A 173 10.43 0.67 -19.49
CA LEU A 173 9.23 0.62 -20.35
C LEU A 173 8.14 1.58 -19.88
N ALA A 174 7.96 1.72 -18.56
CA ALA A 174 7.05 2.73 -18.00
C ALA A 174 7.49 4.15 -18.37
N VAL A 175 8.77 4.46 -18.24
CA VAL A 175 9.34 5.76 -18.66
C VAL A 175 9.11 6.00 -20.17
N PHE A 176 9.42 5.03 -21.03
CA PHE A 176 9.20 5.13 -22.47
C PHE A 176 7.72 5.35 -22.81
N SER A 177 6.80 4.63 -22.14
CA SER A 177 5.37 4.84 -22.35
C SER A 177 4.92 6.27 -22.04
N LEU A 178 5.50 6.89 -21.02
CA LEU A 178 5.24 8.28 -20.66
C LEU A 178 5.91 9.27 -21.64
N MET A 179 7.10 8.98 -22.15
CA MET A 179 7.82 9.87 -23.07
C MET A 179 7.14 9.98 -24.44
N PHE A 180 6.67 8.86 -24.98
CA PHE A 180 6.16 8.78 -26.35
C PHE A 180 4.62 8.74 -26.42
N GLY A 181 3.94 8.46 -25.32
CA GLY A 181 2.48 8.40 -25.27
C GLY A 181 1.84 9.80 -25.30
N HIS A 182 0.67 9.93 -25.92
CA HIS A 182 -0.14 11.14 -25.89
C HIS A 182 -1.23 11.01 -24.82
N SER A 183 -1.26 11.97 -23.88
CA SER A 183 -2.25 12.02 -22.81
C SER A 183 -2.45 13.44 -22.32
N ASP A 184 -3.69 13.79 -22.01
CA ASP A 184 -4.06 15.09 -21.46
C ASP A 184 -3.62 15.15 -19.99
N GLN A 185 -3.09 16.31 -19.57
CA GLN A 185 -2.67 16.54 -18.19
C GLN A 185 -3.69 17.40 -17.45
N PRO A 186 -3.98 17.15 -16.16
CA PRO A 186 -4.87 17.98 -15.38
C PRO A 186 -4.23 19.34 -15.03
N GLU A 187 -5.05 20.37 -14.88
CA GLU A 187 -4.66 21.66 -14.33
C GLU A 187 -4.63 21.58 -12.80
N SER A 188 -3.70 22.31 -12.17
CA SER A 188 -3.46 22.28 -10.74
C SER A 188 -4.54 23.02 -9.95
N GLY A 189 -5.07 22.42 -8.88
CA GLY A 189 -6.07 23.02 -7.98
C GLY A 189 -5.51 23.22 -6.56
N HIS A 190 -6.07 24.19 -5.82
CA HIS A 190 -5.72 24.46 -4.41
C HIS A 190 -6.75 23.83 -3.46
N SER A 191 -6.28 23.30 -2.33
CA SER A 191 -7.11 22.79 -1.24
C SER A 191 -6.77 23.48 0.10
N ASP A 192 -7.79 23.63 0.99
CA ASP A 192 -7.64 24.24 2.31
C ASP A 192 -7.20 23.20 3.35
N SER A 193 -6.35 23.60 4.31
CA SER A 193 -5.80 22.70 5.34
C SER A 193 -6.54 22.82 6.69
N LEU A 194 -6.71 21.68 7.39
CA LEU A 194 -7.26 21.62 8.75
C LEU A 194 -6.33 22.25 9.80
N SER A 195 -6.91 22.94 10.78
CA SER A 195 -6.17 23.40 11.96
C SER A 195 -5.93 22.23 12.95
N LEU A 196 -4.87 22.35 13.78
CA LEU A 196 -4.55 21.36 14.82
C LEU A 196 -5.71 21.06 15.78
N LYS A 197 -6.53 22.08 16.10
CA LYS A 197 -7.72 21.93 16.96
C LYS A 197 -8.83 21.11 16.31
N GLN A 198 -8.93 21.10 14.98
CA GLN A 198 -9.90 20.31 14.26
C GLN A 198 -9.42 18.86 14.10
N ILE A 199 -8.11 18.66 13.97
CA ILE A 199 -7.48 17.32 13.93
C ILE A 199 -7.75 16.57 15.25
N SER A 200 -7.65 17.23 16.40
CA SER A 200 -7.90 16.61 17.71
C SER A 200 -9.35 16.15 17.92
N LYS A 201 -10.29 16.60 17.09
CA LYS A 201 -11.70 16.19 17.11
C LYS A 201 -12.02 15.02 16.19
N LEU A 202 -11.06 14.52 15.43
CA LEU A 202 -11.25 13.36 14.55
C LEU A 202 -11.56 12.10 15.37
N ASN A 203 -12.31 11.20 14.77
CA ASN A 203 -12.73 9.95 15.41
C ASN A 203 -11.51 9.09 15.79
N GLN A 204 -11.33 8.83 17.09
CA GLN A 204 -10.20 8.04 17.61
C GLN A 204 -10.15 6.61 17.03
N ALA A 205 -11.30 5.97 16.82
CA ALA A 205 -11.35 4.65 16.22
C ALA A 205 -10.83 4.66 14.75
N ALA A 206 -11.09 5.76 14.03
CA ALA A 206 -10.55 5.94 12.68
C ALA A 206 -9.02 6.10 12.69
N LEU A 207 -8.49 6.94 13.59
CA LEU A 207 -7.03 7.11 13.73
C LEU A 207 -6.33 5.80 14.07
N ILE A 208 -6.83 5.07 15.07
CA ILE A 208 -6.29 3.76 15.46
C ILE A 208 -6.41 2.75 14.32
N GLY A 209 -7.55 2.72 13.61
CA GLY A 209 -7.74 1.86 12.44
C GLY A 209 -6.71 2.12 11.34
N CYS A 210 -6.37 3.38 11.06
CA CYS A 210 -5.33 3.74 10.10
C CYS A 210 -3.94 3.33 10.59
N ILE A 211 -3.60 3.59 11.86
CA ILE A 211 -2.30 3.19 12.44
C ILE A 211 -2.13 1.68 12.35
N VAL A 212 -3.14 0.90 12.77
CA VAL A 212 -3.07 -0.57 12.74
C VAL A 212 -3.01 -1.10 11.31
N SER A 213 -3.74 -0.50 10.38
CA SER A 213 -3.60 -0.85 8.96
C SER A 213 -2.17 -0.65 8.46
N GLY A 214 -1.53 0.46 8.85
CA GLY A 214 -0.12 0.70 8.55
C GLY A 214 0.81 -0.32 9.21
N LEU A 215 0.64 -0.56 10.51
CA LEU A 215 1.42 -1.54 11.27
C LEU A 215 1.39 -2.94 10.64
N THR A 216 0.19 -3.39 10.23
CA THR A 216 0.01 -4.73 9.64
C THR A 216 0.52 -4.81 8.20
N LEU A 217 0.13 -3.87 7.34
CA LEU A 217 0.55 -3.88 5.93
C LEU A 217 2.04 -3.58 5.77
N GLY A 218 2.61 -2.69 6.58
CA GLY A 218 4.05 -2.43 6.59
C GLY A 218 4.85 -3.68 6.93
N ALA A 219 4.43 -4.42 7.95
CA ALA A 219 5.05 -5.68 8.35
C ALA A 219 4.86 -6.79 7.30
N ILE A 220 3.66 -6.92 6.72
CA ILE A 220 3.39 -7.90 5.66
C ILE A 220 4.28 -7.63 4.45
N TYR A 221 4.31 -6.41 3.94
CA TYR A 221 5.10 -6.07 2.76
C TYR A 221 6.62 -6.15 3.01
N GLY A 222 7.06 -5.81 4.23
CA GLY A 222 8.47 -5.84 4.56
C GLY A 222 9.03 -7.21 4.92
N LEU A 223 8.26 -8.06 5.57
CA LEU A 223 8.77 -9.26 6.26
C LEU A 223 8.07 -10.57 5.87
N MET A 224 6.86 -10.55 5.28
CA MET A 224 6.15 -11.79 4.97
C MET A 224 6.91 -12.70 3.98
N PRO A 225 7.60 -12.20 2.94
CA PRO A 225 8.40 -13.06 2.08
C PRO A 225 9.49 -13.81 2.85
N LEU A 226 10.13 -13.12 3.81
CA LEU A 226 11.17 -13.70 4.67
C LEU A 226 10.56 -14.73 5.65
N GLU A 227 9.42 -14.42 6.27
CA GLU A 227 8.70 -15.35 7.15
C GLU A 227 8.32 -16.65 6.44
N LEU A 228 7.78 -16.54 5.20
CA LEU A 228 7.43 -17.71 4.39
C LEU A 228 8.66 -18.53 4.02
N SER A 229 9.76 -17.89 3.66
CA SER A 229 11.02 -18.55 3.37
C SER A 229 11.60 -19.26 4.62
N ASN A 230 11.55 -18.62 5.79
CA ASN A 230 12.01 -19.20 7.06
C ASN A 230 11.18 -20.41 7.49
N ARG A 231 9.92 -20.51 7.06
CA ARG A 231 9.06 -21.68 7.24
C ARG A 231 9.40 -22.84 6.29
N GLY A 232 10.41 -22.69 5.44
CA GLY A 232 10.83 -23.70 4.48
C GLY A 232 9.92 -23.79 3.23
N ILE A 233 9.17 -22.73 2.94
CA ILE A 233 8.34 -22.64 1.73
C ILE A 233 9.25 -22.32 0.56
N ASP A 234 9.12 -23.11 -0.52
CA ASP A 234 9.86 -22.91 -1.74
C ASP A 234 9.61 -21.51 -2.34
N ARG A 235 10.62 -20.93 -2.95
CA ARG A 235 10.58 -19.57 -3.53
C ARG A 235 9.44 -19.37 -4.52
N GLU A 236 9.15 -20.36 -5.32
CA GLU A 236 8.02 -20.37 -6.26
C GLU A 236 6.68 -20.14 -5.53
N ASN A 237 6.50 -20.82 -4.42
CA ASN A 237 5.31 -20.71 -3.59
C ASN A 237 5.27 -19.40 -2.79
N VAL A 238 6.42 -18.86 -2.36
CA VAL A 238 6.48 -17.54 -1.68
C VAL A 238 5.87 -16.45 -2.57
N GLY A 239 6.27 -16.35 -3.83
CA GLY A 239 5.72 -15.38 -4.76
C GLY A 239 4.22 -15.54 -4.97
N SER A 240 3.76 -16.78 -5.17
CA SER A 240 2.33 -17.09 -5.34
C SER A 240 1.50 -16.76 -4.10
N LEU A 241 2.01 -17.05 -2.91
CA LEU A 241 1.35 -16.74 -1.64
C LEU A 241 1.27 -15.22 -1.39
N MET A 242 2.33 -14.49 -1.72
CA MET A 242 2.32 -13.02 -1.66
C MET A 242 1.34 -12.41 -2.66
N ALA A 243 1.25 -12.98 -3.87
CA ALA A 243 0.24 -12.56 -4.84
C ALA A 243 -1.18 -12.74 -4.30
N LEU A 244 -1.46 -13.82 -3.59
CA LEU A 244 -2.76 -14.09 -2.98
C LEU A 244 -3.11 -13.08 -1.88
N VAL A 245 -2.16 -12.64 -1.06
CA VAL A 245 -2.38 -11.55 -0.10
C VAL A 245 -2.84 -10.27 -0.81
N ILE A 246 -2.17 -9.90 -1.90
CA ILE A 246 -2.50 -8.70 -2.68
C ILE A 246 -3.87 -8.87 -3.38
N LEU A 247 -4.16 -10.04 -3.94
CA LEU A 247 -5.44 -10.35 -4.57
C LEU A 247 -6.60 -10.34 -3.55
N GLY A 248 -6.36 -10.79 -2.31
CA GLY A 248 -7.30 -10.64 -1.21
C GLY A 248 -7.60 -9.15 -0.93
N GLY A 249 -6.55 -8.33 -0.89
CA GLY A 249 -6.67 -6.88 -0.78
C GLY A 249 -7.45 -6.24 -1.94
N MET A 250 -7.28 -6.72 -3.16
CA MET A 250 -8.05 -6.29 -4.32
C MET A 250 -9.52 -6.71 -4.23
N ALA A 251 -9.76 -7.96 -3.84
CA ALA A 251 -11.12 -8.54 -3.76
C ALA A 251 -12.00 -7.84 -2.72
N VAL A 252 -11.43 -7.32 -1.63
CA VAL A 252 -12.18 -6.64 -0.57
C VAL A 252 -12.63 -5.23 -0.96
N GLN A 253 -11.99 -4.57 -1.94
CA GLN A 253 -12.29 -3.19 -2.29
C GLN A 253 -13.76 -2.94 -2.66
N PRO A 254 -14.42 -3.74 -3.51
CA PRO A 254 -15.85 -3.56 -3.80
C PRO A 254 -16.76 -3.99 -2.64
N MET A 255 -16.28 -4.87 -1.74
CA MET A 255 -17.07 -5.37 -0.62
C MET A 255 -17.24 -4.32 0.48
N VAL A 256 -16.22 -3.52 0.76
CA VAL A 256 -16.26 -2.49 1.81
C VAL A 256 -17.39 -1.48 1.62
N PRO A 257 -17.57 -0.82 0.46
CA PRO A 257 -18.68 0.10 0.24
C PRO A 257 -20.05 -0.59 0.32
N TRP A 258 -20.14 -1.84 -0.14
CA TRP A 258 -21.39 -2.60 -0.10
C TRP A 258 -21.78 -2.95 1.35
N LEU A 259 -20.88 -3.51 2.13
CA LEU A 259 -21.11 -3.86 3.54
C LEU A 259 -21.36 -2.62 4.42
N SER A 260 -20.72 -1.50 4.12
CA SER A 260 -20.89 -0.23 4.85
C SER A 260 -22.32 0.35 4.77
N LYS A 261 -23.15 -0.16 3.83
CA LYS A 261 -24.59 0.21 3.76
C LYS A 261 -25.42 -0.45 4.86
N TYR A 262 -24.98 -1.60 5.36
CA TYR A 262 -25.74 -2.43 6.31
C TYR A 262 -25.13 -2.43 7.71
N LEU A 263 -23.81 -2.21 7.83
CA LEU A 263 -23.06 -2.33 9.05
C LEU A 263 -22.38 -1.01 9.41
N GLY A 264 -22.39 -0.68 10.70
CA GLY A 264 -21.61 0.45 11.21
C GLY A 264 -20.10 0.22 10.97
N ARG A 265 -19.38 1.26 10.57
CA ARG A 265 -17.99 1.16 10.13
C ARG A 265 -17.04 0.60 11.21
N THR A 266 -17.26 0.96 12.48
CA THR A 266 -16.48 0.42 13.59
C THR A 266 -16.71 -1.08 13.76
N LEU A 267 -17.97 -1.54 13.64
CA LEU A 267 -18.30 -2.96 13.66
C LEU A 267 -17.68 -3.69 12.45
N LEU A 268 -17.71 -3.06 11.27
CA LEU A 268 -17.11 -3.62 10.07
C LEU A 268 -15.60 -3.80 10.20
N MET A 269 -14.88 -2.83 10.80
CA MET A 269 -13.46 -2.99 11.14
C MET A 269 -13.23 -4.16 12.11
N ALA A 270 -14.08 -4.32 13.12
CA ALA A 270 -14.00 -5.45 14.04
C ALA A 270 -14.18 -6.81 13.33
N MET A 271 -15.14 -6.90 12.41
CA MET A 271 -15.40 -8.13 11.63
C MET A 271 -14.23 -8.49 10.71
N PHE A 272 -13.65 -7.52 9.99
CA PHE A 272 -12.46 -7.79 9.18
C PHE A 272 -11.24 -8.13 10.04
N SER A 273 -11.05 -7.48 11.18
CA SER A 273 -10.00 -7.86 12.13
C SER A 273 -10.19 -9.29 12.64
N LEU A 274 -11.43 -9.69 12.95
CA LEU A 274 -11.76 -11.07 13.37
C LEU A 274 -11.51 -12.08 12.24
N LEU A 275 -11.82 -11.73 11.00
CA LEU A 275 -11.50 -12.55 9.82
C LEU A 275 -9.99 -12.81 9.73
N GLY A 276 -9.17 -11.77 9.92
CA GLY A 276 -7.71 -11.87 9.94
C GLY A 276 -7.20 -12.73 11.09
N VAL A 277 -7.78 -12.58 12.30
CA VAL A 277 -7.47 -13.43 13.47
C VAL A 277 -7.77 -14.89 13.16
N GLY A 278 -8.94 -15.19 12.57
CA GLY A 278 -9.32 -16.55 12.19
C GLY A 278 -8.39 -17.16 11.15
N ALA A 279 -8.06 -16.39 10.11
CA ALA A 279 -7.11 -16.79 9.07
C ALA A 279 -5.73 -17.13 9.67
N LEU A 280 -5.20 -16.27 10.55
CA LEU A 280 -3.91 -16.49 11.20
C LEU A 280 -3.95 -17.66 12.18
N ALA A 281 -5.04 -17.83 12.95
CA ALA A 281 -5.21 -18.99 13.84
C ALA A 281 -5.11 -20.32 13.07
N MET A 282 -5.70 -20.39 11.88
CA MET A 282 -5.62 -21.57 11.02
C MET A 282 -4.20 -21.84 10.52
N THR A 283 -3.36 -20.81 10.33
CA THR A 283 -1.94 -21.01 9.93
C THR A 283 -1.09 -21.65 11.02
N PHE A 284 -1.49 -21.57 12.29
CA PHE A 284 -0.81 -22.26 13.39
C PHE A 284 -1.24 -23.73 13.49
N LEU A 285 -2.47 -24.05 13.08
CA LEU A 285 -3.04 -25.39 13.20
C LEU A 285 -2.70 -26.29 12.02
N GLN A 286 -2.63 -25.73 10.82
CA GLN A 286 -2.42 -26.46 9.58
C GLN A 286 -1.22 -25.91 8.81
N LYS A 287 -0.39 -26.83 8.26
CA LYS A 287 0.88 -26.48 7.59
C LYS A 287 0.84 -26.74 6.07
N ASP A 288 -0.27 -27.22 5.53
CA ASP A 288 -0.38 -27.47 4.10
C ASP A 288 -0.48 -26.15 3.31
N ILE A 289 0.12 -26.15 2.13
CA ILE A 289 0.23 -24.97 1.25
C ILE A 289 -1.15 -24.45 0.81
N ALA A 290 -2.10 -25.36 0.54
CA ALA A 290 -3.43 -24.96 0.08
C ALA A 290 -4.20 -24.18 1.16
N THR A 291 -4.16 -24.66 2.40
CA THR A 291 -4.76 -23.96 3.55
C THR A 291 -4.05 -22.63 3.81
N LEU A 292 -2.72 -22.59 3.72
CA LEU A 292 -1.95 -21.36 3.87
C LEU A 292 -2.31 -20.34 2.78
N ALA A 293 -2.50 -20.77 1.54
CA ALA A 293 -2.92 -19.93 0.43
C ALA A 293 -4.28 -19.24 0.68
N VAL A 294 -5.28 -20.02 1.13
CA VAL A 294 -6.60 -19.47 1.50
C VAL A 294 -6.48 -18.50 2.67
N ASN A 295 -5.73 -18.85 3.71
CA ASN A 295 -5.56 -18.01 4.89
C ASN A 295 -4.85 -16.70 4.58
N LEU A 296 -3.83 -16.70 3.71
CA LEU A 296 -3.14 -15.49 3.28
C LEU A 296 -4.03 -14.60 2.39
N PHE A 297 -4.87 -15.19 1.55
CA PHE A 297 -5.87 -14.43 0.79
C PHE A 297 -6.87 -13.74 1.75
N LEU A 298 -7.38 -14.46 2.76
CA LEU A 298 -8.28 -13.91 3.77
C LEU A 298 -7.59 -12.85 4.66
N LEU A 299 -6.32 -13.05 5.00
CA LEU A 299 -5.50 -12.05 5.70
C LEU A 299 -5.36 -10.77 4.86
N GLY A 300 -5.14 -10.90 3.56
CA GLY A 300 -5.13 -9.78 2.62
C GLY A 300 -6.46 -9.04 2.64
N MET A 301 -7.59 -9.74 2.53
CA MET A 301 -8.91 -9.10 2.64
C MET A 301 -9.07 -8.34 3.96
N ALA A 302 -8.65 -8.94 5.08
CA ALA A 302 -8.78 -8.36 6.41
C ALA A 302 -7.96 -7.07 6.55
N THR A 303 -6.69 -7.12 6.22
CA THR A 303 -5.75 -6.00 6.45
C THR A 303 -5.97 -4.83 5.51
N PHE A 304 -6.27 -5.09 4.22
CA PHE A 304 -6.53 -4.03 3.24
C PHE A 304 -7.90 -3.36 3.40
N ALA A 305 -8.84 -3.99 4.12
CA ALA A 305 -10.14 -3.39 4.41
C ALA A 305 -10.06 -2.27 5.46
N LEU A 306 -9.11 -2.35 6.40
CA LEU A 306 -9.07 -1.45 7.57
C LEU A 306 -8.92 0.02 7.18
N TYR A 307 -7.98 0.34 6.28
CA TYR A 307 -7.69 1.71 5.89
C TYR A 307 -8.87 2.43 5.22
N PRO A 308 -9.50 1.89 4.16
CA PRO A 308 -10.64 2.54 3.53
C PRO A 308 -11.86 2.66 4.47
N ILE A 309 -12.08 1.71 5.37
CA ILE A 309 -13.16 1.81 6.36
C ILE A 309 -12.85 2.92 7.36
N ALA A 310 -11.61 3.01 7.83
CA ALA A 310 -11.18 4.03 8.78
C ALA A 310 -11.26 5.45 8.22
N ILE A 311 -10.83 5.67 6.96
CA ILE A 311 -10.99 6.96 6.28
C ILE A 311 -12.46 7.36 6.21
N ASN A 312 -13.32 6.43 5.78
CA ASN A 312 -14.74 6.71 5.69
C ASN A 312 -15.33 7.05 7.07
N LEU A 313 -14.92 6.35 8.13
CA LEU A 313 -15.34 6.65 9.50
C LEU A 313 -14.89 8.05 9.96
N ALA A 314 -13.68 8.46 9.58
CA ALA A 314 -13.17 9.81 9.89
C ALA A 314 -13.99 10.91 9.19
N CYS A 315 -14.46 10.64 7.96
CA CYS A 315 -15.16 11.62 7.13
C CYS A 315 -16.69 11.68 7.37
N ASP A 316 -17.30 10.71 8.09
CA ASP A 316 -18.76 10.56 8.22
C ASP A 316 -19.51 11.78 8.75
N LYS A 317 -18.88 12.60 9.58
CA LYS A 317 -19.52 13.78 10.22
C LYS A 317 -18.81 15.10 9.87
N LEU A 318 -17.96 15.08 8.84
CA LEU A 318 -17.20 16.25 8.43
C LEU A 318 -17.88 16.99 7.27
N GLU A 319 -17.81 18.31 7.31
CA GLU A 319 -18.18 19.14 6.16
C GLU A 319 -17.22 18.85 4.98
N THR A 320 -17.76 18.90 3.76
CA THR A 320 -17.02 18.55 2.53
C THR A 320 -15.67 19.27 2.38
N ARG A 321 -15.60 20.53 2.84
CA ARG A 321 -14.36 21.34 2.80
C ARG A 321 -13.20 20.77 3.62
N TYR A 322 -13.48 19.94 4.64
CA TYR A 322 -12.47 19.35 5.53
C TYR A 322 -12.08 17.91 5.17
N ILE A 323 -12.78 17.28 4.20
CA ILE A 323 -12.56 15.86 3.83
C ILE A 323 -11.11 15.64 3.39
N VAL A 324 -10.58 16.51 2.51
CA VAL A 324 -9.21 16.37 1.99
C VAL A 324 -8.19 16.38 3.12
N SER A 325 -8.31 17.35 4.04
CA SER A 325 -7.37 17.48 5.14
C SER A 325 -7.53 16.36 6.18
N ALA A 326 -8.74 15.86 6.43
CA ALA A 326 -8.95 14.67 7.26
C ALA A 326 -8.30 13.43 6.64
N THR A 327 -8.44 13.25 5.33
CA THR A 327 -7.79 12.15 4.60
C THR A 327 -6.27 12.22 4.70
N GLN A 328 -5.67 13.41 4.63
CA GLN A 328 -4.24 13.60 4.85
C GLN A 328 -3.79 13.18 6.25
N VAL A 329 -4.56 13.53 7.30
CA VAL A 329 -4.27 13.08 8.68
C VAL A 329 -4.38 11.57 8.82
N MET A 330 -5.36 10.95 8.17
CA MET A 330 -5.50 9.48 8.16
C MET A 330 -4.32 8.82 7.43
N LEU A 331 -3.90 9.36 6.29
CA LEU A 331 -2.72 8.88 5.56
C LEU A 331 -1.44 9.03 6.40
N PHE A 332 -1.29 10.15 7.10
CA PHE A 332 -0.16 10.35 8.01
C PHE A 332 -0.17 9.32 9.15
N SER A 333 -1.33 9.05 9.75
CA SER A 333 -1.49 8.02 10.79
C SER A 333 -1.16 6.62 10.28
N TYR A 334 -1.63 6.27 9.08
CA TYR A 334 -1.27 5.03 8.38
C TYR A 334 0.24 4.93 8.15
N SER A 335 0.86 6.02 7.71
CA SER A 335 2.30 6.05 7.41
C SER A 335 3.16 5.86 8.66
N ILE A 336 2.76 6.46 9.81
CA ILE A 336 3.42 6.18 11.10
C ILE A 336 3.37 4.69 11.41
N GLY A 337 2.19 4.07 11.28
CA GLY A 337 2.04 2.63 11.45
C GLY A 337 2.94 1.83 10.51
N SER A 338 3.00 2.21 9.24
CA SER A 338 3.81 1.51 8.22
C SER A 338 5.31 1.62 8.48
N VAL A 339 5.79 2.74 9.03
CA VAL A 339 7.19 2.91 9.44
C VAL A 339 7.53 2.02 10.64
N LEU A 340 6.65 1.98 11.63
CA LEU A 340 6.89 1.23 12.86
C LEU A 340 6.65 -0.28 12.69
N GLY A 341 5.71 -0.66 11.82
CA GLY A 341 5.24 -2.04 11.66
C GLY A 341 6.36 -3.06 11.45
N PRO A 342 7.23 -2.91 10.46
CA PRO A 342 8.31 -3.86 10.21
C PRO A 342 9.27 -4.02 11.40
N VAL A 343 9.67 -2.91 12.04
CA VAL A 343 10.62 -2.96 13.18
C VAL A 343 9.96 -3.60 14.41
N VAL A 344 8.70 -3.26 14.71
CA VAL A 344 7.99 -3.85 15.85
C VAL A 344 7.72 -5.34 15.61
N ALA A 345 7.39 -5.72 14.38
CA ALA A 345 7.20 -7.12 14.01
C ALA A 345 8.51 -7.93 14.12
N ASP A 346 9.64 -7.36 13.73
CA ASP A 346 10.95 -7.99 13.76
C ASP A 346 11.38 -8.38 15.19
N LEU A 347 11.00 -7.57 16.19
CA LEU A 347 11.22 -7.91 17.60
C LEU A 347 10.56 -9.24 18.02
N SER A 348 9.54 -9.68 17.28
CA SER A 348 8.83 -10.94 17.49
C SER A 348 9.38 -12.10 16.65
N MET A 349 10.24 -11.83 15.65
CA MET A 349 10.70 -12.83 14.67
C MET A 349 11.80 -13.76 15.18
N GLY A 350 12.32 -13.55 16.40
CA GLY A 350 13.33 -14.42 17.02
C GLY A 350 12.86 -15.85 17.34
N GLU A 351 11.53 -16.13 17.24
CA GLU A 351 10.92 -17.42 17.49
C GLU A 351 10.15 -17.91 16.26
N ASN A 352 9.89 -19.23 16.19
CA ASN A 352 9.06 -19.83 15.15
C ASN A 352 7.68 -19.14 15.07
N ASN A 353 7.27 -18.69 13.87
CA ASN A 353 6.02 -17.97 13.59
C ASN A 353 5.93 -16.52 14.12
N GLY A 354 7.04 -15.83 14.32
CA GLY A 354 7.06 -14.50 14.95
C GLY A 354 6.18 -13.46 14.27
N LEU A 355 6.27 -13.30 12.94
CA LEU A 355 5.44 -12.35 12.20
C LEU A 355 3.94 -12.69 12.29
N MET A 356 3.58 -13.95 12.15
CA MET A 356 2.17 -14.38 12.25
C MET A 356 1.59 -14.11 13.63
N SER A 357 2.39 -14.30 14.69
CA SER A 357 1.99 -14.00 16.07
C SER A 357 1.78 -12.50 16.28
N TYR A 358 2.69 -11.67 15.75
CA TYR A 358 2.57 -10.22 15.78
C TYR A 358 1.27 -9.75 15.09
N LEU A 359 1.01 -10.24 13.88
CA LEU A 359 -0.21 -9.91 13.13
C LEU A 359 -1.48 -10.39 13.86
N PHE A 360 -1.44 -11.59 14.42
CA PHE A 360 -2.55 -12.15 15.19
C PHE A 360 -2.88 -11.26 16.40
N LEU A 361 -1.90 -10.92 17.21
CA LEU A 361 -2.09 -10.06 18.39
C LEU A 361 -2.56 -8.65 18.01
N SER A 362 -1.99 -8.07 16.97
CA SER A 362 -2.37 -6.74 16.47
C SER A 362 -3.83 -6.71 16.00
N LEU A 363 -4.25 -7.71 15.22
CA LEU A 363 -5.63 -7.79 14.74
C LEU A 363 -6.62 -8.17 15.85
N LEU A 364 -6.23 -9.04 16.82
CA LEU A 364 -7.05 -9.39 17.95
C LEU A 364 -7.30 -8.18 18.86
N ALA A 365 -6.26 -7.42 19.20
CA ALA A 365 -6.39 -6.19 19.96
C ALA A 365 -7.28 -5.18 19.25
N THR A 366 -7.12 -5.04 17.93
CA THR A 366 -7.95 -4.16 17.11
C THR A 366 -9.41 -4.62 17.10
N CYS A 367 -9.67 -5.92 16.95
CA CYS A 367 -11.02 -6.47 16.98
C CYS A 367 -11.72 -6.12 18.31
N ILE A 368 -11.06 -6.39 19.44
CA ILE A 368 -11.59 -6.10 20.77
C ILE A 368 -11.86 -4.60 20.94
N TYR A 369 -10.91 -3.76 20.58
CA TYR A 369 -11.06 -2.31 20.67
C TYR A 369 -12.24 -1.80 19.83
N MET A 370 -12.34 -2.25 18.59
CA MET A 370 -13.40 -1.82 17.66
C MET A 370 -14.78 -2.33 18.10
N LEU A 371 -14.88 -3.52 18.71
CA LEU A 371 -16.13 -4.01 19.31
C LEU A 371 -16.57 -3.12 20.48
N ILE A 372 -15.65 -2.75 21.37
CA ILE A 372 -15.95 -1.85 22.51
C ILE A 372 -16.45 -0.50 21.97
N MET A 373 -15.76 0.08 21.00
CA MET A 373 -16.15 1.37 20.41
C MET A 373 -17.49 1.30 19.66
N SER A 374 -17.79 0.17 19.02
CA SER A 374 -19.08 -0.05 18.34
C SER A 374 -20.26 -0.06 19.34
N VAL A 375 -20.07 -0.73 20.48
CA VAL A 375 -21.11 -0.78 21.54
C VAL A 375 -21.29 0.58 22.20
N LYS A 376 -20.19 1.32 22.48
CA LYS A 376 -20.24 2.67 23.06
C LYS A 376 -20.98 3.64 22.15
N GLY A 377 -20.66 3.68 20.87
CA GLY A 377 -21.31 4.55 19.89
C GLY A 377 -22.82 4.28 19.76
N ARG A 378 -23.26 3.01 19.86
CA ARG A 378 -24.69 2.68 19.88
C ARG A 378 -25.41 3.21 21.11
N ARG A 379 -24.78 3.17 22.28
CA ARG A 379 -25.37 3.69 23.53
C ARG A 379 -25.55 5.21 23.49
N GLU A 380 -24.59 5.93 22.94
CA GLU A 380 -24.69 7.40 22.80
C GLU A 380 -25.84 7.80 21.87
N VAL A 381 -26.06 7.08 20.78
CA VAL A 381 -27.19 7.33 19.84
C VAL A 381 -28.55 6.97 20.46
N MET A 382 -28.63 5.99 21.37
CA MET A 382 -29.89 5.65 22.05
C MET A 382 -30.24 6.61 23.23
N MET A 383 -29.27 7.38 23.71
CA MET A 383 -29.46 8.33 24.81
C MET A 383 -29.61 9.79 24.35
N SER A 384 -29.40 10.07 23.05
CA SER A 384 -29.65 11.36 22.37
C SER A 384 -31.01 11.40 21.70
#